data_997018a36fc16d1eea8fffdec3883dbe
#
_entry.id   997018a36fc16d1eea8fffdec3883dbe
#
_cell.length_a   1.000
_cell.length_b   1.000
_cell.length_c   1.000
_cell.angle_alpha   90.00
_cell.angle_beta   90.00
_cell.angle_gamma   90.00
#
_symmetry.space_group_name_H-M   'P 1'
#
loop_
_entity.id
_entity.type
_entity.pdbx_description
1 polymer ?
#
loop_
_entity_poly.entity_id
_entity_poly.type
_entity_poly.pdbx_seq_one_letter_code
_entity_poly.pdbx_strand_id
1 'polypeptide(L)'
;MNTIKVLQELAVLKRSEKKSYAQLRQMQEQKLRAMLIYAYEHSRYYKTVFEAAGLTAETVKTAPLSAFPTLDKATLLNQFDDLITVPDVTQEELRRFDAEKAADRKPYKGKYHVVHSSGSTGTPGYFLYDTAAWNSMLLGIIRGALWDMSMPQILSLLARGPRIAYIAATDGRYGGAMAVGDGIDGVGARQMHLDIKAPLAEWVHQLQAFRPNTITGYPSAIKILAELMERGEIELKVTRVISCGEPLGNRLRKYLEAAFRTRMVDFYGASESLALGVGTDPAEGMLLFDDMNVIEASEDGIYLTCLYNFAQPLIRYRLSDRLALHPPKEDSRYPFTRAVGLLGRNEDLLWFEDGAGNRDFLHPLAVEGFCIKGLLDYQFRQTDKDTFEMLAEMEDGADQEAIRSEMLMQMRAILLEKGLDYVQFYVRFVEQIIPDPQTGKKKLIVSKYGEGRNRHERDSAAGPCALQSVFPERRVYSNP
;
A
#
# COMPACT_ATOMS: atom_id res chain seq x y z
N MET A 1 -10.35 -21.13 -10.00
CA MET A 1 -9.69 -21.24 -11.35
C MET A 1 -8.96 -22.59 -11.46
N ASN A 2 -8.95 -23.30 -12.63
CA ASN A 2 -8.16 -24.55 -12.77
C ASN A 2 -6.66 -24.21 -12.87
N THR A 3 -5.80 -24.97 -12.18
CA THR A 3 -4.34 -24.76 -12.13
C THR A 3 -3.69 -24.66 -13.52
N ILE A 4 -4.13 -25.48 -14.50
CA ILE A 4 -3.60 -25.42 -15.86
C ILE A 4 -3.91 -24.06 -16.51
N LYS A 5 -5.13 -23.57 -16.36
CA LYS A 5 -5.55 -22.28 -16.89
C LYS A 5 -4.75 -21.14 -16.23
N VAL A 6 -4.54 -21.20 -14.90
CA VAL A 6 -3.69 -20.22 -14.17
C VAL A 6 -2.29 -20.20 -14.75
N LEU A 7 -1.66 -21.34 -14.96
CA LEU A 7 -0.32 -21.41 -15.53
C LEU A 7 -0.24 -20.89 -16.96
N GLN A 8 -1.24 -21.17 -17.78
CA GLN A 8 -1.31 -20.67 -19.17
C GLN A 8 -1.45 -19.13 -19.20
N GLU A 9 -2.37 -18.57 -18.41
CA GLU A 9 -2.59 -17.14 -18.36
C GLU A 9 -1.43 -16.40 -17.69
N LEU A 10 -0.82 -16.99 -16.65
CA LEU A 10 0.41 -16.48 -16.06
C LEU A 10 1.57 -16.45 -17.06
N ALA A 11 1.68 -17.49 -17.90
CA ALA A 11 2.68 -17.50 -18.96
C ALA A 11 2.45 -16.38 -19.99
N VAL A 12 1.17 -16.03 -20.28
CA VAL A 12 0.84 -14.89 -21.15
C VAL A 12 1.27 -13.57 -20.49
N LEU A 13 0.95 -13.35 -19.22
CA LEU A 13 1.41 -12.16 -18.48
C LEU A 13 2.95 -12.07 -18.43
N LYS A 14 3.64 -13.19 -18.17
CA LYS A 14 5.10 -13.23 -18.19
C LYS A 14 5.72 -12.94 -19.56
N ARG A 15 4.99 -13.11 -20.66
CA ARG A 15 5.46 -12.66 -21.98
C ARG A 15 5.53 -11.13 -22.09
N SER A 16 4.67 -10.40 -21.36
CA SER A 16 4.76 -8.93 -21.31
C SER A 16 6.09 -8.46 -20.70
N GLU A 17 6.68 -9.22 -19.77
CA GLU A 17 7.98 -8.94 -19.17
C GLU A 17 9.16 -8.96 -20.18
N LYS A 18 8.96 -9.58 -21.35
CA LYS A 18 9.96 -9.75 -22.41
C LYS A 18 9.74 -8.84 -23.63
N LYS A 19 8.70 -8.03 -23.61
CA LYS A 19 8.41 -7.08 -24.70
C LYS A 19 9.39 -5.91 -24.67
N SER A 20 9.52 -5.19 -25.79
CA SER A 20 10.10 -3.86 -25.74
C SER A 20 9.14 -2.88 -25.05
N TYR A 21 9.67 -1.78 -24.53
CA TYR A 21 8.85 -0.73 -23.94
C TYR A 21 7.81 -0.19 -24.92
N ALA A 22 8.20 0.01 -26.18
CA ALA A 22 7.29 0.46 -27.23
C ALA A 22 6.15 -0.53 -27.48
N GLN A 23 6.44 -1.84 -27.52
CA GLN A 23 5.40 -2.88 -27.67
C GLN A 23 4.46 -2.94 -26.46
N LEU A 24 4.98 -2.74 -25.25
CA LEU A 24 4.18 -2.69 -24.04
C LEU A 24 3.25 -1.48 -24.06
N ARG A 25 3.76 -0.30 -24.42
CA ARG A 25 2.97 0.93 -24.53
C ARG A 25 1.87 0.81 -25.62
N GLN A 26 2.18 0.21 -26.73
CA GLN A 26 1.18 -0.06 -27.79
C GLN A 26 0.05 -0.97 -27.27
N MET A 27 0.40 -2.02 -26.54
CA MET A 27 -0.59 -2.93 -25.95
C MET A 27 -1.42 -2.22 -24.87
N GLN A 28 -0.80 -1.40 -24.03
CA GLN A 28 -1.48 -0.60 -23.03
C GLN A 28 -2.48 0.36 -23.69
N GLU A 29 -2.07 1.05 -24.74
CA GLU A 29 -2.94 1.98 -25.50
C GLU A 29 -4.14 1.25 -26.10
N GLN A 30 -3.96 0.07 -26.69
CA GLN A 30 -5.07 -0.73 -27.22
C GLN A 30 -6.11 -1.09 -26.15
N LYS A 31 -5.63 -1.52 -24.97
CA LYS A 31 -6.50 -1.82 -23.81
C LYS A 31 -7.20 -0.57 -23.28
N LEU A 32 -6.47 0.54 -23.22
CA LEU A 32 -7.02 1.82 -22.79
C LEU A 32 -8.17 2.25 -23.71
N ARG A 33 -7.97 2.20 -25.04
CA ARG A 33 -9.02 2.54 -25.99
C ARG A 33 -10.24 1.65 -25.83
N ALA A 34 -10.05 0.35 -25.67
CA ALA A 34 -11.15 -0.57 -25.42
C ALA A 34 -11.93 -0.20 -24.14
N MET A 35 -11.24 0.15 -23.07
CA MET A 35 -11.85 0.57 -21.80
C MET A 35 -12.62 1.89 -21.94
N LEU A 36 -12.05 2.90 -22.61
CA LEU A 36 -12.68 4.20 -22.79
C LEU A 36 -13.96 4.11 -23.65
N ILE A 37 -13.90 3.35 -24.73
CA ILE A 37 -15.07 3.10 -25.61
C ILE A 37 -16.15 2.36 -24.82
N TYR A 38 -15.78 1.29 -24.13
CA TYR A 38 -16.71 0.50 -23.33
C TYR A 38 -17.40 1.34 -22.24
N ALA A 39 -16.65 2.15 -21.53
CA ALA A 39 -17.19 3.02 -20.48
C ALA A 39 -18.16 4.06 -21.05
N TYR A 40 -17.85 4.65 -22.22
CA TYR A 40 -18.77 5.57 -22.92
C TYR A 40 -20.07 4.90 -23.32
N GLU A 41 -20.01 3.65 -23.78
CA GLU A 41 -21.18 2.92 -24.28
C GLU A 41 -22.06 2.32 -23.18
N HIS A 42 -21.47 1.93 -22.02
CA HIS A 42 -22.14 1.11 -21.01
C HIS A 42 -22.31 1.78 -19.64
N SER A 43 -21.62 2.89 -19.34
CA SER A 43 -21.77 3.65 -18.10
C SER A 43 -22.50 4.96 -18.34
N ARG A 44 -23.62 5.17 -17.66
CA ARG A 44 -24.37 6.44 -17.73
C ARG A 44 -23.53 7.63 -17.27
N TYR A 45 -22.78 7.43 -16.19
CA TYR A 45 -21.88 8.45 -15.66
C TYR A 45 -20.82 8.85 -16.69
N TYR A 46 -20.05 7.89 -17.22
CA TYR A 46 -18.98 8.19 -18.18
C TYR A 46 -19.49 8.80 -19.47
N LYS A 47 -20.61 8.33 -19.99
CA LYS A 47 -21.23 8.96 -21.15
C LYS A 47 -21.51 10.43 -20.91
N THR A 48 -22.19 10.74 -19.79
CA THR A 48 -22.56 12.13 -19.44
C THR A 48 -21.32 13.02 -19.27
N VAL A 49 -20.31 12.60 -18.51
CA VAL A 49 -19.15 13.46 -18.23
C VAL A 49 -18.22 13.58 -19.44
N PHE A 50 -18.14 12.57 -20.30
CA PHE A 50 -17.35 12.64 -21.54
C PHE A 50 -18.01 13.59 -22.55
N GLU A 51 -19.33 13.50 -22.74
CA GLU A 51 -20.06 14.42 -23.58
C GLU A 51 -19.97 15.88 -23.06
N ALA A 52 -20.05 16.09 -21.76
CA ALA A 52 -19.84 17.40 -21.13
C ALA A 52 -18.42 17.95 -21.34
N ALA A 53 -17.42 17.08 -21.47
CA ALA A 53 -16.06 17.44 -21.84
C ALA A 53 -15.83 17.61 -23.35
N GLY A 54 -16.88 17.55 -24.17
CA GLY A 54 -16.81 17.69 -25.63
C GLY A 54 -16.36 16.43 -26.36
N LEU A 55 -16.32 15.27 -25.69
CA LEU A 55 -15.98 13.99 -26.29
C LEU A 55 -17.24 13.35 -26.92
N THR A 56 -17.08 12.80 -28.10
CA THR A 56 -18.14 12.08 -28.84
C THR A 56 -17.76 10.61 -29.04
N ALA A 57 -18.67 9.77 -29.46
CA ALA A 57 -18.40 8.37 -29.79
C ALA A 57 -17.19 8.19 -30.76
N GLU A 58 -16.94 9.17 -31.64
CA GLU A 58 -15.80 9.15 -32.56
C GLU A 58 -14.50 9.65 -31.85
N THR A 59 -14.59 10.74 -31.13
CA THR A 59 -13.38 11.33 -30.51
C THR A 59 -12.88 10.53 -29.30
N VAL A 60 -13.72 9.79 -28.59
CA VAL A 60 -13.32 8.84 -27.54
C VAL A 60 -12.30 7.82 -28.05
N LYS A 61 -12.38 7.45 -29.33
CA LYS A 61 -11.46 6.48 -29.96
C LYS A 61 -10.03 7.00 -30.11
N THR A 62 -9.82 8.33 -30.14
CA THR A 62 -8.53 8.92 -30.52
C THR A 62 -8.05 10.03 -29.58
N ALA A 63 -8.91 10.62 -28.76
CA ALA A 63 -8.56 11.72 -27.86
C ALA A 63 -7.45 11.28 -26.86
N PRO A 64 -6.49 12.15 -26.52
CA PRO A 64 -5.50 11.83 -25.51
C PRO A 64 -6.16 11.61 -24.13
N LEU A 65 -5.60 10.72 -23.29
CA LEU A 65 -6.18 10.40 -21.98
C LEU A 65 -6.37 11.65 -21.10
N SER A 66 -5.53 12.65 -21.24
CA SER A 66 -5.64 13.93 -20.53
C SER A 66 -6.91 14.73 -20.86
N ALA A 67 -7.58 14.45 -21.98
CA ALA A 67 -8.85 15.09 -22.34
C ALA A 67 -10.05 14.50 -21.56
N PHE A 68 -9.89 13.35 -20.94
CA PHE A 68 -10.95 12.71 -20.18
C PHE A 68 -11.01 13.25 -18.75
N PRO A 69 -12.22 13.50 -18.19
CA PRO A 69 -12.39 13.94 -16.82
C PRO A 69 -11.77 12.98 -15.80
N THR A 70 -11.36 13.53 -14.68
CA THR A 70 -10.86 12.76 -13.53
C THR A 70 -12.02 12.31 -12.65
N LEU A 71 -11.83 11.22 -11.94
CA LEU A 71 -12.76 10.66 -10.98
C LEU A 71 -12.12 10.69 -9.59
N ASP A 72 -12.83 11.17 -8.58
CA ASP A 72 -12.41 11.09 -7.19
C ASP A 72 -13.34 10.21 -6.35
N LYS A 73 -12.95 9.96 -5.09
CA LYS A 73 -13.72 9.12 -4.18
C LYS A 73 -15.11 9.67 -3.88
N ALA A 74 -15.25 10.98 -3.75
CA ALA A 74 -16.54 11.60 -3.45
C ALA A 74 -17.51 11.40 -4.62
N THR A 75 -17.05 11.63 -5.83
CA THR A 75 -17.81 11.39 -7.06
C THR A 75 -18.15 9.90 -7.23
N LEU A 76 -17.18 9.00 -6.98
CA LEU A 76 -17.43 7.56 -7.01
C LEU A 76 -18.58 7.17 -6.07
N LEU A 77 -18.57 7.66 -4.83
CA LEU A 77 -19.61 7.36 -3.84
C LEU A 77 -20.98 7.94 -4.23
N ASN A 78 -21.01 9.15 -4.77
CA ASN A 78 -22.25 9.83 -5.13
C ASN A 78 -22.87 9.35 -6.44
N GLN A 79 -22.05 8.81 -7.35
CA GLN A 79 -22.45 8.41 -8.70
C GLN A 79 -22.27 6.91 -8.95
N PHE A 80 -22.15 6.11 -7.89
CA PHE A 80 -21.81 4.69 -7.97
C PHE A 80 -22.72 3.92 -8.92
N ASP A 81 -24.04 4.06 -8.76
CA ASP A 81 -25.05 3.31 -9.53
C ASP A 81 -25.08 3.70 -11.02
N ASP A 82 -24.68 4.92 -11.36
CA ASP A 82 -24.55 5.37 -12.75
C ASP A 82 -23.16 5.06 -13.36
N LEU A 83 -22.15 4.86 -12.49
CA LEU A 83 -20.78 4.59 -12.90
C LEU A 83 -20.60 3.12 -13.30
N ILE A 84 -21.17 2.17 -12.53
CA ILE A 84 -21.07 0.75 -12.83
C ILE A 84 -21.78 0.39 -14.14
N THR A 85 -21.30 -0.65 -14.80
CA THR A 85 -21.85 -1.11 -16.09
C THR A 85 -22.77 -2.33 -15.95
N VAL A 86 -22.90 -2.87 -14.75
CA VAL A 86 -23.73 -4.03 -14.45
C VAL A 86 -25.09 -3.59 -13.90
N PRO A 87 -26.21 -4.08 -14.44
CA PRO A 87 -27.51 -3.50 -14.16
C PRO A 87 -28.15 -3.98 -12.85
N ASP A 88 -27.63 -5.05 -12.26
CA ASP A 88 -28.25 -5.76 -11.15
C ASP A 88 -27.55 -5.52 -9.80
N VAL A 89 -26.79 -4.43 -9.68
CA VAL A 89 -26.05 -4.06 -8.48
C VAL A 89 -26.29 -2.59 -8.17
N THR A 90 -26.47 -2.27 -6.87
CA THR A 90 -26.51 -0.90 -6.37
C THR A 90 -25.56 -0.73 -5.19
N GLN A 91 -25.14 0.49 -4.91
CA GLN A 91 -24.28 0.79 -3.77
C GLN A 91 -24.91 0.38 -2.44
N GLU A 92 -26.21 0.60 -2.30
CA GLU A 92 -26.96 0.24 -1.07
C GLU A 92 -26.99 -1.28 -0.88
N GLU A 93 -27.17 -2.07 -1.93
CA GLU A 93 -27.09 -3.52 -1.85
C GLU A 93 -25.70 -4.00 -1.44
N LEU A 94 -24.62 -3.38 -1.97
CA LEU A 94 -23.26 -3.73 -1.58
C LEU A 94 -22.98 -3.36 -0.13
N ARG A 95 -23.48 -2.23 0.34
CA ARG A 95 -23.36 -1.82 1.75
C ARG A 95 -24.02 -2.81 2.68
N ARG A 96 -25.22 -3.29 2.35
CA ARG A 96 -25.91 -4.33 3.13
C ARG A 96 -25.14 -5.64 3.12
N PHE A 97 -24.68 -6.06 1.96
CA PHE A 97 -23.89 -7.29 1.81
C PHE A 97 -22.57 -7.24 2.60
N ASP A 98 -21.91 -6.10 2.66
CA ASP A 98 -20.69 -5.91 3.45
C ASP A 98 -20.97 -5.94 4.95
N ALA A 99 -22.11 -5.36 5.37
CA ALA A 99 -22.54 -5.34 6.78
C ALA A 99 -22.92 -6.73 7.34
N GLU A 100 -23.29 -7.67 6.48
CA GLU A 100 -23.68 -9.04 6.89
C GLU A 100 -22.51 -9.85 7.47
N LYS A 101 -21.27 -9.32 7.50
CA LYS A 101 -20.06 -9.90 8.10
C LYS A 101 -19.98 -11.43 8.00
N ALA A 102 -20.39 -11.99 6.87
CA ALA A 102 -20.34 -13.42 6.68
C ALA A 102 -18.86 -13.85 6.75
N ALA A 103 -18.55 -14.81 7.62
CA ALA A 103 -17.26 -15.51 7.65
C ALA A 103 -16.93 -16.14 6.29
N ASP A 104 -17.93 -16.22 5.45
CA ASP A 104 -17.97 -16.80 4.13
C ASP A 104 -17.81 -15.69 3.08
N ARG A 105 -16.58 -15.55 2.55
CA ARG A 105 -16.21 -14.55 1.54
C ARG A 105 -16.78 -14.84 0.15
N LYS A 106 -17.97 -15.45 0.08
CA LYS A 106 -18.62 -15.78 -1.20
C LYS A 106 -18.84 -14.56 -2.08
N PRO A 107 -18.75 -14.74 -3.41
CA PRO A 107 -19.08 -13.69 -4.34
C PRO A 107 -20.54 -13.21 -4.15
N TYR A 108 -20.74 -11.91 -4.19
CA TYR A 108 -22.07 -11.31 -4.19
C TYR A 108 -22.86 -11.79 -5.41
N LYS A 109 -24.11 -12.21 -5.22
CA LYS A 109 -24.97 -12.85 -6.26
C LYS A 109 -24.26 -14.02 -6.98
N GLY A 110 -23.27 -14.66 -6.33
CA GLY A 110 -22.52 -15.79 -6.92
C GLY A 110 -21.57 -15.45 -8.08
N LYS A 111 -21.40 -14.16 -8.42
CA LYS A 111 -20.60 -13.74 -9.60
C LYS A 111 -19.75 -12.48 -9.39
N TYR A 112 -19.99 -11.70 -8.35
CA TYR A 112 -19.27 -10.45 -8.11
C TYR A 112 -18.43 -10.52 -6.86
N HIS A 113 -17.17 -10.16 -6.96
CA HIS A 113 -16.30 -9.93 -5.80
C HIS A 113 -16.37 -8.46 -5.40
N VAL A 114 -16.58 -8.20 -4.13
CA VAL A 114 -16.73 -6.85 -3.58
C VAL A 114 -15.57 -6.59 -2.64
N VAL A 115 -14.78 -5.56 -2.94
CA VAL A 115 -13.68 -5.08 -2.11
C VAL A 115 -14.05 -3.71 -1.58
N HIS A 116 -13.79 -3.46 -0.29
CA HIS A 116 -13.94 -2.12 0.26
C HIS A 116 -12.58 -1.50 0.63
N SER A 117 -12.47 -0.19 0.51
CA SER A 117 -11.32 0.55 1.04
C SER A 117 -11.41 0.64 2.56
N SER A 118 -10.27 0.87 3.23
CA SER A 118 -10.20 0.98 4.70
C SER A 118 -11.04 2.09 5.32
N GLY A 119 -11.59 2.99 4.51
CA GLY A 119 -12.44 4.08 5.00
C GLY A 119 -11.71 5.09 5.87
N SER A 120 -10.39 5.26 5.73
CA SER A 120 -9.58 6.24 6.48
C SER A 120 -10.15 7.67 6.46
N THR A 121 -11.01 7.98 5.48
CA THR A 121 -11.75 9.25 5.34
C THR A 121 -13.19 9.18 5.86
N GLY A 122 -13.55 8.16 6.64
CA GLY A 122 -14.87 7.99 7.27
C GLY A 122 -15.86 7.10 6.52
N THR A 123 -15.87 7.08 5.18
CA THR A 123 -16.78 6.23 4.40
C THR A 123 -15.97 5.31 3.48
N PRO A 124 -16.15 3.98 3.54
CA PRO A 124 -15.47 3.05 2.64
C PRO A 124 -15.98 3.23 1.20
N GLY A 125 -15.06 3.17 0.23
CA GLY A 125 -15.42 2.98 -1.18
C GLY A 125 -15.61 1.51 -1.48
N TYR A 126 -16.58 1.17 -2.34
CA TYR A 126 -16.81 -0.19 -2.81
C TYR A 126 -16.27 -0.37 -4.22
N PHE A 127 -15.51 -1.45 -4.42
CA PHE A 127 -14.93 -1.82 -5.70
C PHE A 127 -15.46 -3.19 -6.10
N LEU A 128 -16.20 -3.18 -7.19
CA LEU A 128 -16.89 -4.34 -7.74
C LEU A 128 -16.10 -4.96 -8.89
N TYR A 129 -15.86 -6.24 -8.80
CA TYR A 129 -15.20 -7.02 -9.85
C TYR A 129 -16.12 -8.15 -10.29
N ASP A 130 -16.35 -8.32 -11.59
CA ASP A 130 -16.90 -9.56 -12.10
C ASP A 130 -15.84 -10.68 -12.07
N THR A 131 -16.25 -11.90 -12.39
CA THR A 131 -15.34 -13.05 -12.36
C THR A 131 -14.14 -12.89 -13.31
N ALA A 132 -14.29 -12.22 -14.44
CA ALA A 132 -13.21 -12.03 -15.40
C ALA A 132 -12.19 -11.01 -14.89
N ALA A 133 -12.67 -9.87 -14.38
CA ALA A 133 -11.84 -8.83 -13.78
C ALA A 133 -11.12 -9.36 -12.55
N TRP A 134 -11.82 -10.10 -11.67
CA TRP A 134 -11.25 -10.72 -10.49
C TRP A 134 -10.11 -11.70 -10.84
N ASN A 135 -10.34 -12.57 -11.81
CA ASN A 135 -9.32 -13.51 -12.28
C ASN A 135 -8.09 -12.80 -12.87
N SER A 136 -8.30 -11.74 -13.66
CA SER A 136 -7.21 -10.93 -14.23
C SER A 136 -6.38 -10.28 -13.14
N MET A 137 -7.01 -9.74 -12.11
CA MET A 137 -6.38 -9.15 -10.95
C MET A 137 -5.57 -10.19 -10.16
N LEU A 138 -6.16 -11.36 -9.86
CA LEU A 138 -5.47 -12.45 -9.14
C LEU A 138 -4.21 -12.92 -9.88
N LEU A 139 -4.28 -13.02 -11.20
CA LEU A 139 -3.11 -13.34 -12.04
C LEU A 139 -2.01 -12.28 -11.93
N GLY A 140 -2.38 -11.00 -11.84
CA GLY A 140 -1.43 -9.92 -11.59
C GLY A 140 -0.77 -10.05 -10.22
N ILE A 141 -1.53 -10.38 -9.17
CA ILE A 141 -1.00 -10.63 -7.83
C ILE A 141 -0.07 -11.85 -7.82
N ILE A 142 -0.48 -12.97 -8.43
CA ILE A 142 0.34 -14.19 -8.54
C ILE A 142 1.63 -13.89 -9.31
N ARG A 143 1.57 -13.13 -10.42
CA ARG A 143 2.76 -12.68 -11.15
C ARG A 143 3.71 -11.92 -10.25
N GLY A 144 3.21 -10.95 -9.48
CA GLY A 144 4.02 -10.17 -8.53
C GLY A 144 4.60 -11.02 -7.42
N ALA A 145 3.81 -11.91 -6.82
CA ALA A 145 4.29 -12.85 -5.81
C ALA A 145 5.40 -13.79 -6.31
N LEU A 146 5.35 -14.16 -7.59
CA LEU A 146 6.33 -15.02 -8.27
C LEU A 146 7.36 -14.21 -9.09
N TRP A 147 7.50 -12.91 -8.83
CA TRP A 147 8.44 -12.03 -9.53
C TRP A 147 9.87 -12.53 -9.37
N ASP A 148 10.67 -12.38 -10.40
CA ASP A 148 12.06 -12.87 -10.49
C ASP A 148 12.24 -14.41 -10.42
N MET A 149 11.16 -15.17 -10.28
CA MET A 149 11.26 -16.62 -10.33
C MET A 149 11.23 -17.13 -11.77
N SER A 150 12.16 -18.03 -12.08
CA SER A 150 12.14 -18.80 -13.31
C SER A 150 11.05 -19.87 -13.29
N MET A 151 10.60 -20.33 -14.47
CA MET A 151 9.60 -21.41 -14.54
C MET A 151 9.99 -22.67 -13.76
N PRO A 152 11.26 -23.17 -13.79
CA PRO A 152 11.65 -24.29 -12.94
C PRO A 152 11.49 -24.03 -11.44
N GLN A 153 11.78 -22.80 -10.98
CA GLN A 153 11.58 -22.41 -9.58
C GLN A 153 10.10 -22.39 -9.19
N ILE A 154 9.24 -21.86 -10.07
CA ILE A 154 7.78 -21.85 -9.88
C ILE A 154 7.26 -23.29 -9.80
N LEU A 155 7.64 -24.15 -10.72
CA LEU A 155 7.25 -25.56 -10.70
C LEU A 155 7.75 -26.28 -9.45
N SER A 156 8.98 -26.01 -9.01
CA SER A 156 9.53 -26.54 -7.75
C SER A 156 8.75 -26.05 -6.52
N LEU A 157 8.32 -24.79 -6.50
CA LEU A 157 7.49 -24.24 -5.43
C LEU A 157 6.13 -24.97 -5.39
N LEU A 158 5.47 -25.12 -6.53
CA LEU A 158 4.19 -25.82 -6.66
C LEU A 158 4.30 -27.28 -6.25
N ALA A 159 5.37 -27.98 -6.66
CA ALA A 159 5.60 -29.40 -6.31
C ALA A 159 5.82 -29.61 -4.80
N ARG A 160 6.41 -28.62 -4.11
CA ARG A 160 6.60 -28.67 -2.64
C ARG A 160 5.33 -28.32 -1.86
N GLY A 161 4.28 -27.83 -2.53
CA GLY A 161 3.05 -27.34 -1.93
C GLY A 161 3.27 -26.00 -1.21
N PRO A 162 2.88 -24.89 -1.83
CA PRO A 162 2.95 -23.58 -1.18
C PRO A 162 2.16 -23.58 0.13
N ARG A 163 2.79 -23.14 1.22
CA ARG A 163 2.16 -22.88 2.52
C ARG A 163 2.34 -21.42 2.84
N ILE A 164 1.27 -20.64 2.72
CA ILE A 164 1.30 -19.19 2.78
C ILE A 164 0.68 -18.72 4.08
N ALA A 165 1.43 -17.96 4.88
CA ALA A 165 0.91 -17.19 5.99
C ALA A 165 0.67 -15.76 5.54
N TYR A 166 -0.59 -15.30 5.59
CA TYR A 166 -0.99 -13.92 5.34
C TYR A 166 -1.23 -13.22 6.66
N ILE A 167 -0.51 -12.12 6.92
CA ILE A 167 -0.51 -11.42 8.20
C ILE A 167 -0.90 -9.96 7.96
N ALA A 168 -2.14 -9.63 8.23
CA ALA A 168 -2.71 -8.31 8.02
C ALA A 168 -4.06 -8.20 8.76
N ALA A 169 -4.80 -7.09 8.57
CA ALA A 169 -6.21 -7.04 8.96
C ALA A 169 -7.03 -8.03 8.13
N THR A 170 -7.76 -8.91 8.79
CA THR A 170 -8.52 -10.00 8.14
C THR A 170 -10.02 -9.98 8.42
N ASP A 171 -10.49 -9.06 9.25
CA ASP A 171 -11.87 -8.98 9.75
C ASP A 171 -12.88 -8.30 8.82
N GLY A 172 -12.56 -8.14 7.52
CA GLY A 172 -13.43 -7.49 6.54
C GLY A 172 -13.18 -7.97 5.11
N ARG A 173 -13.81 -7.29 4.14
CA ARG A 173 -13.61 -7.52 2.71
C ARG A 173 -12.41 -6.73 2.17
N TYR A 174 -11.31 -6.73 2.93
CA TYR A 174 -10.07 -6.13 2.47
C TYR A 174 -9.50 -6.91 1.29
N GLY A 175 -9.12 -6.20 0.24
CA GLY A 175 -8.72 -6.79 -1.01
C GLY A 175 -7.59 -7.82 -0.90
N GLY A 176 -6.58 -7.55 -0.07
CA GLY A 176 -5.47 -8.48 0.17
C GLY A 176 -5.92 -9.80 0.78
N ALA A 177 -6.80 -9.74 1.80
CA ALA A 177 -7.32 -10.93 2.47
C ALA A 177 -8.23 -11.76 1.54
N MET A 178 -9.04 -11.10 0.71
CA MET A 178 -9.87 -11.78 -0.28
C MET A 178 -9.03 -12.41 -1.40
N ALA A 179 -8.05 -11.67 -1.91
CA ALA A 179 -7.19 -12.15 -3.00
C ALA A 179 -6.35 -13.37 -2.58
N VAL A 180 -5.83 -13.39 -1.34
CA VAL A 180 -5.11 -14.54 -0.82
C VAL A 180 -6.06 -15.73 -0.73
N GLY A 181 -7.27 -15.57 -0.18
CA GLY A 181 -8.27 -16.63 -0.09
C GLY A 181 -8.60 -17.26 -1.43
N ASP A 182 -9.06 -16.47 -2.39
CA ASP A 182 -9.59 -16.96 -3.67
C ASP A 182 -8.49 -17.41 -4.65
N GLY A 183 -7.39 -16.64 -4.74
CA GLY A 183 -6.35 -16.87 -5.75
C GLY A 183 -5.50 -18.09 -5.48
N ILE A 184 -5.25 -18.38 -4.22
CA ILE A 184 -4.35 -19.44 -3.79
C ILE A 184 -5.00 -20.83 -3.87
N ASP A 185 -6.27 -20.92 -3.61
CA ASP A 185 -7.01 -22.18 -3.76
C ASP A 185 -6.95 -22.69 -5.20
N GLY A 186 -6.95 -21.80 -6.18
CA GLY A 186 -6.84 -22.15 -7.61
C GLY A 186 -5.51 -22.79 -8.01
N VAL A 187 -4.47 -22.73 -7.18
CA VAL A 187 -3.14 -23.34 -7.43
C VAL A 187 -2.76 -24.42 -6.42
N GLY A 188 -3.72 -24.88 -5.59
CA GLY A 188 -3.50 -25.93 -4.60
C GLY A 188 -2.59 -25.52 -3.43
N ALA A 189 -2.47 -24.22 -3.16
CA ALA A 189 -1.71 -23.73 -2.02
C ALA A 189 -2.52 -23.86 -0.72
N ARG A 190 -1.82 -24.22 0.36
CA ARG A 190 -2.38 -24.14 1.72
C ARG A 190 -2.17 -22.73 2.25
N GLN A 191 -3.17 -22.16 2.90
CA GLN A 191 -3.11 -20.81 3.42
C GLN A 191 -3.51 -20.74 4.88
N MET A 192 -2.98 -19.78 5.56
CA MET A 192 -3.30 -19.41 6.93
C MET A 192 -3.41 -17.87 7.00
N HIS A 193 -4.43 -17.40 7.66
CA HIS A 193 -4.65 -15.98 7.90
C HIS A 193 -4.38 -15.69 9.37
N LEU A 194 -3.47 -14.78 9.66
CA LEU A 194 -3.21 -14.24 10.98
C LEU A 194 -3.71 -12.80 11.04
N ASP A 195 -4.71 -12.57 11.87
CA ASP A 195 -5.19 -11.22 12.11
C ASP A 195 -4.20 -10.46 12.97
N ILE A 196 -3.85 -9.23 12.57
CA ILE A 196 -2.94 -8.38 13.34
C ILE A 196 -3.50 -7.98 14.72
N LYS A 197 -4.79 -8.15 14.93
CA LYS A 197 -5.47 -7.92 16.22
C LYS A 197 -5.42 -9.13 17.14
N ALA A 198 -5.03 -10.32 16.63
CA ALA A 198 -4.94 -11.52 17.45
C ALA A 198 -3.74 -11.47 18.41
N PRO A 199 -3.84 -12.11 19.59
CA PRO A 199 -2.75 -12.19 20.55
C PRO A 199 -1.48 -12.82 19.93
N LEU A 200 -0.30 -12.27 20.27
CA LEU A 200 0.99 -12.75 19.73
C LEU A 200 1.26 -14.23 20.03
N ALA A 201 0.85 -14.70 21.20
CA ALA A 201 0.99 -16.12 21.56
C ALA A 201 0.20 -17.06 20.61
N GLU A 202 -0.94 -16.58 20.08
CA GLU A 202 -1.70 -17.31 19.07
C GLU A 202 -0.97 -17.37 17.74
N TRP A 203 -0.31 -16.28 17.32
CA TRP A 203 0.53 -16.28 16.13
C TRP A 203 1.65 -17.32 16.23
N VAL A 204 2.39 -17.32 17.34
CA VAL A 204 3.47 -18.27 17.60
C VAL A 204 2.97 -19.72 17.47
N HIS A 205 1.89 -20.05 18.16
CA HIS A 205 1.30 -21.40 18.13
C HIS A 205 0.87 -21.81 16.71
N GLN A 206 0.14 -20.93 16.01
CA GLN A 206 -0.36 -21.22 14.67
C GLN A 206 0.78 -21.34 13.65
N LEU A 207 1.79 -20.47 13.70
CA LEU A 207 2.95 -20.51 12.82
C LEU A 207 3.79 -21.78 13.00
N GLN A 208 4.01 -22.19 14.25
CA GLN A 208 4.73 -23.43 14.55
C GLN A 208 4.00 -24.68 14.03
N ALA A 209 2.68 -24.71 14.12
CA ALA A 209 1.85 -25.80 13.61
C ALA A 209 1.79 -25.82 12.07
N PHE A 210 1.61 -24.65 11.45
CA PHE A 210 1.43 -24.52 10.00
C PHE A 210 2.73 -24.62 9.21
N ARG A 211 3.84 -24.11 9.76
CA ARG A 211 5.18 -24.08 9.15
C ARG A 211 5.17 -23.46 7.75
N PRO A 212 4.83 -22.18 7.59
CA PRO A 212 4.77 -21.53 6.29
C PRO A 212 6.13 -21.59 5.57
N ASN A 213 6.10 -21.67 4.23
CA ASN A 213 7.28 -21.47 3.39
C ASN A 213 7.22 -20.16 2.62
N THR A 214 6.08 -19.47 2.69
CA THR A 214 5.85 -18.14 2.14
C THR A 214 5.15 -17.28 3.18
N ILE A 215 5.64 -16.07 3.40
CA ILE A 215 5.01 -15.06 4.26
C ILE A 215 4.58 -13.90 3.38
N THR A 216 3.38 -13.40 3.58
CA THR A 216 2.91 -12.17 2.95
C THR A 216 2.10 -11.34 3.95
N GLY A 217 2.15 -10.03 3.86
CA GLY A 217 1.41 -9.14 4.76
C GLY A 217 2.04 -7.79 4.96
N TYR A 218 1.65 -7.13 6.03
CA TYR A 218 2.17 -5.82 6.38
C TYR A 218 3.65 -5.89 6.79
N PRO A 219 4.53 -5.02 6.27
CA PRO A 219 5.91 -4.94 6.71
C PRO A 219 6.08 -4.86 8.23
N SER A 220 5.22 -4.11 8.91
CA SER A 220 5.21 -4.00 10.38
C SER A 220 4.96 -5.35 11.07
N ALA A 221 4.02 -6.14 10.57
CA ALA A 221 3.74 -7.48 11.09
C ALA A 221 4.86 -8.49 10.77
N ILE A 222 5.43 -8.39 9.57
CA ILE A 222 6.59 -9.22 9.17
C ILE A 222 7.81 -8.91 10.05
N LYS A 223 7.99 -7.64 10.47
CA LYS A 223 9.04 -7.25 11.42
C LYS A 223 8.88 -7.98 12.76
N ILE A 224 7.67 -8.05 13.31
CA ILE A 224 7.41 -8.80 14.54
C ILE A 224 7.85 -10.27 14.40
N LEU A 225 7.57 -10.91 13.26
CA LEU A 225 8.04 -12.29 13.04
C LEU A 225 9.56 -12.41 13.01
N ALA A 226 10.25 -11.44 12.39
CA ALA A 226 11.70 -11.40 12.39
C ALA A 226 12.27 -11.30 13.80
N GLU A 227 11.70 -10.45 14.64
CA GLU A 227 12.09 -10.28 16.06
C GLU A 227 11.82 -11.53 16.90
N LEU A 228 10.69 -12.21 16.68
CA LEU A 228 10.40 -13.51 17.32
C LEU A 228 11.41 -14.59 16.92
N MET A 229 11.86 -14.60 15.67
CA MET A 229 12.91 -15.51 15.20
C MET A 229 14.26 -15.19 15.85
N GLU A 230 14.64 -13.94 15.96
CA GLU A 230 15.89 -13.50 16.61
C GLU A 230 15.93 -13.85 18.10
N ARG A 231 14.77 -13.78 18.78
CA ARG A 231 14.64 -14.22 20.17
C ARG A 231 14.56 -15.74 20.35
N GLY A 232 14.49 -16.48 19.25
CA GLY A 232 14.37 -17.95 19.28
C GLY A 232 12.99 -18.46 19.69
N GLU A 233 11.96 -17.61 19.71
CA GLU A 233 10.59 -17.98 20.06
C GLU A 233 9.90 -18.76 18.95
N ILE A 234 10.28 -18.52 17.68
CA ILE A 234 9.83 -19.28 16.51
C ILE A 234 10.99 -19.61 15.58
N GLU A 235 10.87 -20.75 14.89
CA GLU A 235 11.76 -21.11 13.79
C GLU A 235 10.96 -21.21 12.50
N LEU A 236 11.24 -20.33 11.53
CA LEU A 236 10.57 -20.31 10.23
C LEU A 236 11.59 -20.56 9.11
N LYS A 237 11.27 -21.50 8.22
CA LYS A 237 12.06 -21.80 7.01
C LYS A 237 11.32 -21.33 5.79
N VAL A 238 11.39 -20.01 5.53
CA VAL A 238 10.69 -19.37 4.42
C VAL A 238 11.59 -19.25 3.19
N THR A 239 10.97 -19.36 2.03
CA THR A 239 11.64 -19.21 0.74
C THR A 239 11.19 -17.94 0.02
N ARG A 240 10.09 -17.32 0.49
CA ARG A 240 9.52 -16.11 -0.08
C ARG A 240 8.90 -15.24 1.01
N VAL A 241 9.21 -13.95 0.97
CA VAL A 241 8.58 -12.94 1.83
C VAL A 241 8.09 -11.79 0.95
N ILE A 242 6.81 -11.44 1.12
CA ILE A 242 6.11 -10.44 0.29
C ILE A 242 5.51 -9.41 1.23
N SER A 243 5.97 -8.19 1.15
CA SER A 243 5.34 -7.06 1.86
C SER A 243 4.23 -6.45 1.00
N CYS A 244 3.17 -6.01 1.63
CA CYS A 244 2.07 -5.30 0.98
C CYS A 244 1.26 -4.47 1.98
N GLY A 245 0.52 -3.48 1.47
CA GLY A 245 -0.46 -2.72 2.25
C GLY A 245 0.10 -1.62 3.14
N GLU A 246 1.40 -1.55 3.34
CA GLU A 246 2.14 -0.47 3.99
C GLU A 246 3.43 -0.21 3.21
N PRO A 247 4.02 0.99 3.30
CA PRO A 247 5.32 1.26 2.70
C PRO A 247 6.42 0.37 3.28
N LEU A 248 7.38 -0.02 2.45
CA LEU A 248 8.57 -0.77 2.86
C LEU A 248 9.83 0.05 2.60
N GLY A 249 10.39 0.68 3.64
CA GLY A 249 11.64 1.43 3.53
C GLY A 249 12.88 0.55 3.43
N ASN A 250 13.94 1.16 2.92
CA ASN A 250 15.19 0.43 2.65
C ASN A 250 15.84 -0.16 3.91
N ARG A 251 15.70 0.49 5.07
CA ARG A 251 16.27 -0.02 6.33
C ARG A 251 15.53 -1.28 6.78
N LEU A 252 14.20 -1.20 6.83
CA LEU A 252 13.36 -2.34 7.20
C LEU A 252 13.52 -3.48 6.22
N ARG A 253 13.55 -3.22 4.91
CA ARG A 253 13.85 -4.23 3.88
C ARG A 253 15.15 -4.98 4.17
N LYS A 254 16.27 -4.26 4.40
CA LYS A 254 17.57 -4.88 4.69
C LYS A 254 17.54 -5.73 5.95
N TYR A 255 16.88 -5.26 7.00
CA TYR A 255 16.69 -6.00 8.23
C TYR A 255 15.92 -7.31 7.99
N LEU A 256 14.77 -7.23 7.31
CA LEU A 256 13.94 -8.40 7.02
C LEU A 256 14.65 -9.40 6.10
N GLU A 257 15.35 -8.93 5.07
CA GLU A 257 16.14 -9.78 4.17
C GLU A 257 17.25 -10.53 4.92
N ALA A 258 17.88 -9.90 5.89
CA ALA A 258 18.89 -10.54 6.75
C ALA A 258 18.25 -11.58 7.69
N ALA A 259 17.16 -11.23 8.38
CA ALA A 259 16.47 -12.11 9.32
C ALA A 259 15.91 -13.37 8.63
N PHE A 260 15.22 -13.22 7.51
CA PHE A 260 14.62 -14.32 6.75
C PHE A 260 15.59 -14.99 5.77
N ARG A 261 16.79 -14.45 5.57
CA ARG A 261 17.79 -14.92 4.59
C ARG A 261 17.22 -15.12 3.19
N THR A 262 16.32 -14.22 2.78
CA THR A 262 15.67 -14.25 1.46
C THR A 262 15.37 -12.83 1.00
N ARG A 263 15.31 -12.62 -0.33
CA ARG A 263 14.94 -11.32 -0.88
C ARG A 263 13.47 -11.00 -0.61
N MET A 264 13.20 -9.76 -0.26
CA MET A 264 11.84 -9.25 -0.13
C MET A 264 11.24 -8.93 -1.50
N VAL A 265 9.96 -9.26 -1.64
CA VAL A 265 9.11 -8.73 -2.69
C VAL A 265 8.24 -7.64 -2.07
N ASP A 266 8.33 -6.45 -2.59
CA ASP A 266 7.46 -5.35 -2.21
C ASP A 266 6.33 -5.23 -3.23
N PHE A 267 5.10 -5.50 -2.80
CA PHE A 267 3.95 -5.58 -3.68
C PHE A 267 3.06 -4.35 -3.51
N TYR A 268 2.89 -3.58 -4.57
CA TYR A 268 2.04 -2.40 -4.61
C TYR A 268 0.65 -2.76 -5.14
N GLY A 269 -0.36 -2.47 -4.33
CA GLY A 269 -1.76 -2.63 -4.67
C GLY A 269 -2.64 -1.66 -3.88
N ALA A 270 -3.78 -1.30 -4.44
CA ALA A 270 -4.83 -0.52 -3.81
C ALA A 270 -6.16 -1.24 -3.96
N SER A 271 -7.17 -0.91 -3.14
CA SER A 271 -8.51 -1.52 -3.26
C SER A 271 -9.13 -1.31 -4.65
N GLU A 272 -8.75 -0.24 -5.32
CA GLU A 272 -9.13 0.19 -6.66
C GLU A 272 -8.55 -0.71 -7.77
N SER A 273 -7.34 -1.21 -7.54
CA SER A 273 -6.66 -2.22 -8.37
C SER A 273 -5.58 -2.89 -7.53
N LEU A 274 -5.83 -4.14 -7.13
CA LEU A 274 -4.94 -4.85 -6.21
C LEU A 274 -3.61 -5.25 -6.84
N ALA A 275 -3.43 -5.10 -8.15
CA ALA A 275 -2.22 -5.44 -8.88
C ALA A 275 -1.67 -4.22 -9.64
N LEU A 276 -1.00 -3.33 -8.91
CA LEU A 276 -0.43 -2.10 -9.47
C LEU A 276 1.05 -2.23 -9.83
N GLY A 277 1.84 -2.90 -8.99
CA GLY A 277 3.27 -2.99 -9.22
C GLY A 277 4.02 -3.91 -8.26
N VAL A 278 5.32 -4.07 -8.50
CA VAL A 278 6.21 -4.90 -7.71
C VAL A 278 7.63 -4.34 -7.66
N GLY A 279 8.28 -4.40 -6.51
CA GLY A 279 9.67 -4.03 -6.31
C GLY A 279 10.46 -5.16 -5.64
N THR A 280 11.56 -5.58 -6.24
CA THR A 280 12.48 -6.57 -5.65
C THR A 280 13.88 -6.00 -5.45
N ASP A 281 14.19 -4.90 -6.12
CA ASP A 281 15.45 -4.19 -6.02
C ASP A 281 15.19 -2.69 -5.80
N PRO A 282 15.58 -2.11 -4.66
CA PRO A 282 15.42 -0.68 -4.40
C PRO A 282 16.10 0.23 -5.42
N ALA A 283 17.20 -0.22 -6.06
CA ALA A 283 17.91 0.55 -7.07
C ALA A 283 17.11 0.68 -8.38
N GLU A 284 16.25 -0.30 -8.67
CA GLU A 284 15.34 -0.28 -9.81
C GLU A 284 14.04 0.48 -9.51
N GLY A 285 13.66 0.62 -8.24
CA GLY A 285 12.36 1.15 -7.82
C GLY A 285 11.23 0.12 -7.97
N MET A 286 10.00 0.60 -7.90
CA MET A 286 8.79 -0.18 -8.12
C MET A 286 8.49 -0.26 -9.63
N LEU A 287 8.30 -1.45 -10.16
CA LEU A 287 7.90 -1.68 -11.56
C LEU A 287 6.37 -1.73 -11.61
N LEU A 288 5.77 -0.82 -12.37
CA LEU A 288 4.31 -0.73 -12.48
C LEU A 288 3.80 -1.66 -13.57
N PHE A 289 2.67 -2.31 -13.34
CA PHE A 289 2.07 -3.24 -14.30
C PHE A 289 1.32 -2.48 -15.41
N ASP A 290 2.08 -1.90 -16.35
CA ASP A 290 1.56 -1.12 -17.49
C ASP A 290 0.65 -1.95 -18.42
N ASP A 291 0.75 -3.27 -18.39
CA ASP A 291 -0.15 -4.15 -19.12
C ASP A 291 -1.53 -4.35 -18.45
N MET A 292 -1.70 -3.84 -17.25
CA MET A 292 -2.93 -3.93 -16.46
C MET A 292 -3.52 -2.57 -16.10
N ASN A 293 -2.68 -1.53 -16.03
CA ASN A 293 -3.10 -0.21 -15.58
C ASN A 293 -2.42 0.90 -16.38
N VAL A 294 -3.03 2.08 -16.41
CA VAL A 294 -2.35 3.34 -16.72
C VAL A 294 -2.26 4.15 -15.45
N ILE A 295 -1.06 4.60 -15.11
CA ILE A 295 -0.82 5.47 -13.95
C ILE A 295 -0.22 6.78 -14.47
N GLU A 296 -0.88 7.90 -14.15
CA GLU A 296 -0.43 9.26 -14.45
C GLU A 296 0.00 9.94 -13.15
N ALA A 297 1.17 10.57 -13.11
CA ALA A 297 1.58 11.37 -11.96
C ALA A 297 0.94 12.75 -12.00
N SER A 298 0.57 13.29 -10.84
CA SER A 298 0.09 14.67 -10.66
C SER A 298 0.71 15.28 -9.41
N GLU A 299 0.50 16.59 -9.23
CA GLU A 299 0.97 17.32 -8.03
C GLU A 299 0.31 16.79 -6.74
N ASP A 300 -0.95 16.38 -6.82
CA ASP A 300 -1.78 15.96 -5.68
C ASP A 300 -1.87 14.45 -5.49
N GLY A 301 -1.11 13.66 -6.23
CA GLY A 301 -1.15 12.22 -6.18
C GLY A 301 -0.98 11.57 -7.54
N ILE A 302 -1.70 10.48 -7.80
CA ILE A 302 -1.71 9.80 -9.09
C ILE A 302 -3.13 9.62 -9.59
N TYR A 303 -3.29 9.52 -10.92
CA TYR A 303 -4.51 9.05 -11.54
C TYR A 303 -4.35 7.63 -12.06
N LEU A 304 -5.24 6.76 -11.64
CA LEU A 304 -5.28 5.35 -12.03
C LEU A 304 -6.39 5.12 -13.05
N THR A 305 -6.04 4.48 -14.18
CA THR A 305 -7.01 3.87 -15.09
C THR A 305 -6.80 2.37 -15.10
N CYS A 306 -7.78 1.61 -14.62
CA CYS A 306 -7.76 0.14 -14.60
C CYS A 306 -8.17 -0.41 -15.97
N LEU A 307 -7.36 -1.29 -16.58
CA LEU A 307 -7.55 -1.76 -17.95
C LEU A 307 -8.27 -3.12 -18.07
N TYR A 308 -8.70 -3.71 -16.97
CA TYR A 308 -9.26 -5.06 -16.94
C TYR A 308 -10.61 -5.17 -16.22
N ASN A 309 -11.02 -4.16 -15.47
CA ASN A 309 -12.29 -4.18 -14.74
C ASN A 309 -13.37 -3.42 -15.52
N PHE A 310 -14.13 -4.14 -16.33
CA PHE A 310 -15.23 -3.59 -17.11
C PHE A 310 -16.54 -3.46 -16.31
N ALA A 311 -16.71 -4.19 -15.21
CA ALA A 311 -17.90 -4.10 -14.36
C ALA A 311 -17.99 -2.75 -13.62
N GLN A 312 -16.85 -2.22 -13.23
CA GLN A 312 -16.71 -0.90 -12.63
C GLN A 312 -15.47 -0.23 -13.22
N PRO A 313 -15.58 0.40 -14.38
CA PRO A 313 -14.48 1.14 -14.98
C PRO A 313 -13.98 2.23 -14.04
N LEU A 314 -12.68 2.26 -13.78
CA LEU A 314 -12.01 3.35 -13.09
C LEU A 314 -11.11 4.06 -14.09
N ILE A 315 -11.51 5.24 -14.54
CA ILE A 315 -10.80 6.05 -15.53
C ILE A 315 -10.32 7.32 -14.84
N ARG A 316 -8.99 7.52 -14.82
CA ARG A 316 -8.33 8.63 -14.15
C ARG A 316 -8.82 8.84 -12.71
N TYR A 317 -8.95 7.73 -11.97
CA TYR A 317 -9.34 7.76 -10.57
C TYR A 317 -8.17 8.26 -9.71
N ARG A 318 -8.43 9.28 -8.90
CA ARG A 318 -7.42 9.91 -8.05
C ARG A 318 -7.10 9.07 -6.83
N LEU A 319 -5.85 8.67 -6.71
CA LEU A 319 -5.25 8.11 -5.50
C LEU A 319 -4.34 9.15 -4.85
N SER A 320 -4.28 9.16 -3.53
CA SER A 320 -3.43 10.08 -2.75
C SER A 320 -1.95 9.68 -2.73
N ASP A 321 -1.60 8.53 -3.31
CA ASP A 321 -0.23 8.05 -3.41
C ASP A 321 0.61 8.99 -4.30
N ARG A 322 1.84 9.30 -3.86
CA ARG A 322 2.78 10.11 -4.65
C ARG A 322 3.86 9.24 -5.26
N LEU A 323 3.98 9.29 -6.56
CA LEU A 323 4.97 8.53 -7.33
C LEU A 323 5.68 9.44 -8.33
N ALA A 324 7.01 9.36 -8.37
CA ALA A 324 7.78 9.87 -9.50
C ALA A 324 7.90 8.77 -10.55
N LEU A 325 7.33 9.00 -11.73
CA LEU A 325 7.28 8.01 -12.81
C LEU A 325 8.44 8.22 -13.79
N HIS A 326 9.13 7.15 -14.10
CA HIS A 326 10.22 7.13 -15.06
C HIS A 326 10.04 5.98 -16.07
N PRO A 327 10.46 6.17 -17.33
CA PRO A 327 10.55 5.05 -18.25
C PRO A 327 11.54 3.98 -17.72
N PRO A 328 11.51 2.75 -18.22
CA PRO A 328 12.55 1.78 -17.91
C PRO A 328 13.92 2.32 -18.29
N LYS A 329 14.97 1.96 -17.54
CA LYS A 329 16.36 2.26 -17.92
C LYS A 329 16.70 1.51 -19.22
N GLU A 330 17.68 1.98 -19.98
CA GLU A 330 18.09 1.35 -21.25
C GLU A 330 18.55 -0.11 -21.06
N ASP A 331 19.19 -0.41 -19.93
CA ASP A 331 19.66 -1.73 -19.54
C ASP A 331 18.68 -2.50 -18.66
N SER A 332 17.46 -1.99 -18.47
CA SER A 332 16.45 -2.66 -17.64
C SER A 332 16.03 -4.01 -18.22
N ARG A 333 16.02 -5.01 -17.37
CA ARG A 333 15.52 -6.34 -17.71
C ARG A 333 14.03 -6.34 -18.07
N TYR A 334 13.28 -5.36 -17.57
CA TYR A 334 11.82 -5.29 -17.68
C TYR A 334 11.37 -4.01 -18.35
N PRO A 335 10.36 -4.08 -19.25
CA PRO A 335 9.92 -2.93 -20.03
C PRO A 335 8.90 -2.04 -19.30
N PHE A 336 8.74 -2.19 -17.99
CA PHE A 336 7.71 -1.51 -17.22
C PHE A 336 8.14 -0.12 -16.77
N THR A 337 7.18 0.81 -16.68
CA THR A 337 7.35 2.10 -16.02
C THR A 337 7.84 1.90 -14.60
N ARG A 338 8.81 2.70 -14.19
CA ARG A 338 9.39 2.67 -12.86
C ARG A 338 8.79 3.77 -12.01
N ALA A 339 8.30 3.43 -10.83
CA ALA A 339 7.98 4.39 -9.79
C ALA A 339 9.16 4.47 -8.81
N VAL A 340 9.72 5.66 -8.65
CA VAL A 340 10.81 5.94 -7.71
C VAL A 340 10.26 6.85 -6.62
N GLY A 341 10.56 6.52 -5.36
CA GLY A 341 9.96 7.22 -4.24
C GLY A 341 8.48 6.93 -4.18
N LEU A 342 8.10 5.77 -3.66
CA LEU A 342 6.74 5.56 -3.17
C LEU A 342 6.60 6.46 -1.93
N LEU A 343 6.28 7.71 -2.22
CA LEU A 343 6.11 8.73 -1.21
C LEU A 343 4.74 8.50 -0.59
N GLY A 344 4.53 7.59 0.34
CA GLY A 344 3.29 7.33 1.05
C GLY A 344 2.10 8.23 0.73
N ARG A 345 1.05 8.17 1.43
CA ARG A 345 -0.07 9.09 1.25
C ARG A 345 0.31 10.48 1.75
N ASN A 346 -0.19 11.55 1.14
CA ASN A 346 -0.03 12.92 1.62
C ASN A 346 -0.37 13.08 3.12
N GLU A 347 -1.31 12.29 3.58
CA GLU A 347 -1.80 12.24 4.96
C GLU A 347 -0.76 11.71 5.96
N ASP A 348 0.28 11.04 5.46
CA ASP A 348 1.30 10.40 6.28
C ASP A 348 2.62 11.19 6.28
N LEU A 349 2.68 12.39 5.67
CA LEU A 349 3.85 13.26 5.67
C LEU A 349 3.85 14.17 6.91
N LEU A 350 5.01 14.34 7.55
CA LEU A 350 5.23 15.40 8.54
C LEU A 350 5.66 16.66 7.81
N TRP A 351 4.79 17.64 7.72
CA TRP A 351 5.06 18.93 7.09
C TRP A 351 5.56 19.95 8.10
N PHE A 352 6.69 20.57 7.80
CA PHE A 352 7.30 21.60 8.64
C PHE A 352 7.39 22.92 7.91
N GLU A 353 7.37 24.02 8.68
CA GLU A 353 7.50 25.39 8.18
C GLU A 353 8.58 26.11 8.97
N ASP A 354 9.57 26.69 8.28
CA ASP A 354 10.64 27.46 8.90
C ASP A 354 10.19 28.87 9.30
N GLY A 355 11.04 29.63 9.98
CA GLY A 355 10.77 31.00 10.40
C GLY A 355 10.57 32.00 9.25
N ALA A 356 10.92 31.63 8.02
CA ALA A 356 10.72 32.42 6.80
C ALA A 356 9.45 32.00 6.03
N GLY A 357 8.71 30.99 6.49
CA GLY A 357 7.51 30.48 5.85
C GLY A 357 7.78 29.44 4.75
N ASN A 358 9.02 28.99 4.57
CA ASN A 358 9.31 27.90 3.64
C ASN A 358 8.84 26.57 4.22
N ARG A 359 8.23 25.74 3.37
CA ARG A 359 7.67 24.44 3.77
C ARG A 359 8.50 23.30 3.19
N ASP A 360 8.81 22.33 4.03
CA ASP A 360 9.38 21.06 3.63
C ASP A 360 8.78 19.92 4.47
N PHE A 361 9.05 18.68 4.14
CA PHE A 361 8.40 17.53 4.77
C PHE A 361 9.39 16.43 5.14
N LEU A 362 9.06 15.67 6.17
CA LEU A 362 9.72 14.42 6.51
C LEU A 362 8.84 13.25 6.08
N HIS A 363 9.43 12.38 5.30
CA HIS A 363 8.73 11.25 4.71
C HIS A 363 8.71 10.04 5.64
N PRO A 364 7.62 9.23 5.71
CA PRO A 364 7.57 8.00 6.51
C PRO A 364 8.76 7.08 6.27
N LEU A 365 9.16 6.90 5.02
CA LEU A 365 10.30 6.05 4.65
C LEU A 365 11.66 6.55 5.19
N ALA A 366 11.78 7.82 5.53
CA ALA A 366 12.99 8.36 6.15
C ALA A 366 13.06 8.02 7.65
N VAL A 367 11.90 7.79 8.27
CA VAL A 367 11.76 7.58 9.72
C VAL A 367 11.28 6.19 10.09
N GLU A 368 11.04 5.30 9.13
CA GLU A 368 10.78 3.90 9.43
C GLU A 368 12.10 3.12 9.62
N GLY A 369 12.02 1.98 10.33
CA GLY A 369 13.15 1.08 10.47
C GLY A 369 14.15 1.47 11.57
N PHE A 370 13.73 2.19 12.61
CA PHE A 370 14.49 2.31 13.83
C PHE A 370 14.59 0.93 14.49
N CYS A 371 15.71 0.24 14.29
CA CYS A 371 16.01 -1.04 14.91
C CYS A 371 16.94 -0.80 16.10
N ILE A 372 16.35 -0.41 17.24
CA ILE A 372 17.08 -0.10 18.49
C ILE A 372 16.76 -1.21 19.48
N LYS A 373 17.79 -1.76 20.10
CA LYS A 373 17.64 -2.83 21.10
C LYS A 373 16.77 -2.35 22.26
N GLY A 374 15.72 -3.09 22.57
CA GLY A 374 14.74 -2.77 23.60
C GLY A 374 13.62 -1.83 23.16
N LEU A 375 13.63 -1.32 21.91
CA LEU A 375 12.51 -0.61 21.32
C LEU A 375 11.57 -1.60 20.63
N LEU A 376 10.32 -1.70 21.11
CA LEU A 376 9.31 -2.58 20.56
C LEU A 376 8.59 -1.95 19.36
N ASP A 377 8.14 -0.70 19.53
CA ASP A 377 7.35 0.00 18.52
C ASP A 377 7.46 1.51 18.68
N TYR A 378 7.10 2.26 17.64
CA TYR A 378 7.11 3.71 17.67
C TYR A 378 6.11 4.33 16.70
N GLN A 379 5.69 5.57 17.01
CA GLN A 379 4.79 6.38 16.19
C GLN A 379 5.24 7.83 16.27
N PHE A 380 5.25 8.54 15.14
CA PHE A 380 5.51 9.97 15.11
C PHE A 380 4.21 10.76 15.17
N ARG A 381 4.20 11.79 15.99
CA ARG A 381 3.06 12.71 16.15
C ARG A 381 3.53 14.14 15.98
N GLN A 382 3.00 14.82 14.98
CA GLN A 382 3.25 16.25 14.84
C GLN A 382 2.43 17.03 15.87
N THR A 383 3.11 17.88 16.63
CA THR A 383 2.54 18.68 17.71
C THR A 383 2.44 20.16 17.35
N ASP A 384 3.34 20.66 16.50
CA ASP A 384 3.33 22.02 15.98
C ASP A 384 3.92 22.08 14.56
N LYS A 385 3.94 23.26 13.94
CA LYS A 385 4.43 23.48 12.57
C LYS A 385 5.92 23.14 12.37
N ASP A 386 6.71 23.21 13.42
CA ASP A 386 8.15 22.93 13.45
C ASP A 386 8.52 21.88 14.49
N THR A 387 7.53 21.19 15.08
CA THR A 387 7.74 20.30 16.22
C THR A 387 7.00 18.99 16.06
N PHE A 388 7.67 17.89 16.39
CA PHE A 388 7.04 16.58 16.48
C PHE A 388 7.64 15.71 17.60
N GLU A 389 6.88 14.74 18.05
CA GLU A 389 7.30 13.76 19.05
C GLU A 389 7.29 12.35 18.46
N MET A 390 8.14 11.48 19.00
CA MET A 390 8.09 10.05 18.81
C MET A 390 7.52 9.41 20.06
N LEU A 391 6.38 8.76 19.92
CA LEU A 391 5.88 7.85 20.95
C LEU A 391 6.66 6.54 20.80
N ALA A 392 7.23 6.03 21.86
CA ALA A 392 8.07 4.84 21.87
C ALA A 392 7.54 3.83 22.89
N GLU A 393 7.33 2.60 22.43
CA GLU A 393 7.02 1.44 23.26
C GLU A 393 8.30 0.63 23.44
N MET A 394 8.62 0.23 24.68
CA MET A 394 9.89 -0.43 25.01
C MET A 394 9.65 -1.76 25.73
N GLU A 395 10.63 -2.64 25.67
CA GLU A 395 10.65 -3.90 26.44
C GLU A 395 10.75 -3.62 27.93
N ASP A 396 10.11 -4.48 28.73
CA ASP A 396 10.24 -4.42 30.19
C ASP A 396 11.70 -4.57 30.62
N GLY A 397 12.17 -3.61 31.43
CA GLY A 397 13.55 -3.62 31.93
C GLY A 397 14.62 -3.13 30.95
N ALA A 398 14.23 -2.66 29.74
CA ALA A 398 15.17 -2.05 28.81
C ALA A 398 15.71 -0.71 29.33
N ASP A 399 16.91 -0.34 28.90
CA ASP A 399 17.54 0.93 29.26
C ASP A 399 16.93 2.10 28.51
N GLN A 400 16.01 2.80 29.15
CA GLN A 400 15.27 3.92 28.60
C GLN A 400 16.17 5.04 28.08
N GLU A 401 17.24 5.39 28.79
CA GLU A 401 18.13 6.47 28.39
C GLU A 401 19.01 6.07 27.20
N ALA A 402 19.43 4.82 27.12
CA ALA A 402 20.17 4.32 25.97
C ALA A 402 19.29 4.35 24.71
N ILE A 403 18.03 3.89 24.81
CA ILE A 403 17.05 3.93 23.71
C ILE A 403 16.80 5.38 23.29
N ARG A 404 16.55 6.28 24.25
CA ARG A 404 16.32 7.71 23.97
C ARG A 404 17.50 8.33 23.22
N SER A 405 18.71 8.12 23.72
CA SER A 405 19.93 8.68 23.14
C SER A 405 20.14 8.21 21.70
N GLU A 406 19.94 6.94 21.44
CA GLU A 406 20.07 6.35 20.11
C GLU A 406 19.00 6.90 19.14
N MET A 407 17.74 7.02 19.58
CA MET A 407 16.66 7.62 18.81
C MET A 407 16.95 9.07 18.43
N LEU A 408 17.38 9.87 19.42
CA LEU A 408 17.71 11.28 19.21
C LEU A 408 18.87 11.42 18.23
N MET A 409 19.91 10.58 18.35
CA MET A 409 21.06 10.59 17.46
C MET A 409 20.66 10.25 16.02
N GLN A 410 19.92 9.18 15.81
CA GLN A 410 19.49 8.76 14.48
C GLN A 410 18.53 9.79 13.84
N MET A 411 17.58 10.33 14.60
CA MET A 411 16.64 11.33 14.09
C MET A 411 17.37 12.63 13.74
N ARG A 412 18.31 13.06 14.54
CA ARG A 412 19.14 14.25 14.25
C ARG A 412 19.88 14.09 12.92
N ALA A 413 20.45 12.93 12.65
CA ALA A 413 21.14 12.66 11.40
C ALA A 413 20.16 12.77 10.20
N ILE A 414 18.95 12.23 10.32
CA ILE A 414 17.90 12.30 9.29
C ILE A 414 17.48 13.75 9.03
N LEU A 415 17.23 14.52 10.09
CA LEU A 415 16.81 15.92 9.97
C LEU A 415 17.90 16.79 9.32
N LEU A 416 19.18 16.58 9.69
CA LEU A 416 20.32 17.29 9.09
C LEU A 416 20.49 16.94 7.61
N GLU A 417 20.41 15.66 7.24
CA GLU A 417 20.49 15.21 5.85
C GLU A 417 19.38 15.83 4.98
N LYS A 418 18.20 16.02 5.57
CA LYS A 418 17.04 16.59 4.90
C LYS A 418 17.03 18.14 4.88
N GLY A 419 17.93 18.80 5.63
CA GLY A 419 17.93 20.27 5.76
C GLY A 419 16.83 20.80 6.71
N LEU A 420 16.34 19.94 7.58
CA LEU A 420 15.30 20.23 8.60
C LEU A 420 15.92 20.44 10.00
N ASP A 421 17.11 20.99 10.08
CA ASP A 421 17.87 21.18 11.33
C ASP A 421 17.19 22.14 12.32
N TYR A 422 16.23 22.93 11.85
CA TYR A 422 15.40 23.82 12.66
C TYR A 422 14.24 23.09 13.37
N VAL A 423 13.90 21.87 12.98
CA VAL A 423 12.76 21.12 13.49
C VAL A 423 13.07 20.54 14.89
N GLN A 424 12.14 20.74 15.82
CA GLN A 424 12.21 20.23 17.18
C GLN A 424 11.69 18.80 17.25
N PHE A 425 12.47 17.92 17.88
CA PHE A 425 12.11 16.51 18.04
C PHE A 425 12.20 16.06 19.50
N TYR A 426 11.17 15.33 19.94
CA TYR A 426 11.06 14.81 21.30
C TYR A 426 10.78 13.31 21.30
N VAL A 427 11.21 12.61 22.35
CA VAL A 427 10.91 11.19 22.57
C VAL A 427 10.09 11.04 23.84
N ARG A 428 8.92 10.43 23.72
CA ARG A 428 8.02 10.11 24.83
C ARG A 428 7.74 8.62 24.88
N PHE A 429 8.07 7.97 26.00
CA PHE A 429 7.76 6.57 26.22
C PHE A 429 6.29 6.39 26.62
N VAL A 430 5.67 5.36 26.06
CA VAL A 430 4.27 4.99 26.31
C VAL A 430 4.17 3.50 26.58
N GLU A 431 3.13 3.08 27.30
CA GLU A 431 2.89 1.66 27.58
C GLU A 431 2.50 0.90 26.31
N GLN A 432 1.69 1.53 25.44
CA GLN A 432 1.23 0.94 24.20
C GLN A 432 0.88 1.99 23.14
N ILE A 433 1.24 1.71 21.89
CA ILE A 433 0.80 2.46 20.71
C ILE A 433 -0.48 1.82 20.19
N ILE A 434 -1.58 2.59 20.26
CA ILE A 434 -2.91 2.10 19.90
C ILE A 434 -3.08 2.10 18.37
N PRO A 435 -3.34 0.93 17.74
CA PRO A 435 -3.67 0.87 16.32
C PRO A 435 -5.00 1.58 16.02
N ASP A 436 -5.18 1.97 14.77
CA ASP A 436 -6.47 2.46 14.28
C ASP A 436 -7.56 1.40 14.52
N PRO A 437 -8.64 1.73 15.28
CA PRO A 437 -9.62 0.74 15.70
C PRO A 437 -10.45 0.15 14.54
N GLN A 438 -10.51 0.84 13.40
CA GLN A 438 -11.28 0.37 12.24
C GLN A 438 -10.45 -0.56 11.36
N THR A 439 -9.19 -0.21 11.11
CA THR A 439 -8.34 -0.92 10.15
C THR A 439 -7.35 -1.88 10.80
N GLY A 440 -7.17 -1.78 12.13
CA GLY A 440 -6.12 -2.49 12.85
C GLY A 440 -4.70 -2.08 12.45
N LYS A 441 -4.55 -1.09 11.54
CA LYS A 441 -3.25 -0.59 11.09
C LYS A 441 -2.69 0.39 12.10
N LYS A 442 -1.41 0.25 12.41
CA LYS A 442 -0.67 1.28 13.11
C LYS A 442 -0.22 2.33 12.09
N LYS A 443 -0.63 3.58 12.28
CA LYS A 443 -0.09 4.68 11.50
C LYS A 443 1.29 5.00 12.04
N LEU A 444 2.31 4.98 11.20
CA LEU A 444 3.67 5.40 11.60
C LEU A 444 3.68 6.91 11.91
N ILE A 445 2.89 7.68 11.18
CA ILE A 445 2.80 9.12 11.32
C ILE A 445 1.35 9.53 11.60
N VAL A 446 1.16 10.40 12.60
CA VAL A 446 -0.09 11.09 12.90
C VAL A 446 0.18 12.60 12.83
N SER A 447 -0.30 13.24 11.77
CA SER A 447 -0.19 14.69 11.58
C SER A 447 -1.57 15.34 11.63
N LYS A 448 -1.65 16.47 12.32
CA LYS A 448 -2.83 17.35 12.32
C LYS A 448 -2.67 18.54 11.36
N TYR A 449 -1.49 18.70 10.75
CA TYR A 449 -1.12 19.89 9.98
C TYR A 449 -1.11 19.69 8.45
N GLY A 450 -1.49 18.50 7.96
CA GLY A 450 -1.48 18.15 6.54
C GLY A 450 -2.65 18.67 5.71
N GLU A 451 -3.74 19.14 6.34
CA GLU A 451 -4.93 19.67 5.64
C GLU A 451 -5.12 21.16 5.87
N GLY A 452 -5.01 21.94 4.81
CA GLY A 452 -5.59 23.26 4.77
C GLY A 452 -7.12 23.18 4.76
N ARG A 453 -7.72 23.60 5.88
CA ARG A 453 -9.14 23.81 6.22
C ARG A 453 -9.73 22.77 7.19
N ASN A 454 -9.65 23.10 8.48
CA ASN A 454 -10.82 23.46 9.29
C ASN A 454 -10.34 23.93 10.66
N ARG A 455 -10.47 25.23 10.90
CA ARG A 455 -10.45 25.82 12.23
C ARG A 455 -11.76 25.39 12.91
N HIS A 456 -11.65 24.63 13.95
CA HIS A 456 -12.44 24.64 15.19
C HIS A 456 -12.30 23.27 15.85
N GLU A 457 -11.41 23.26 16.83
CA GLU A 457 -11.59 22.59 18.10
C GLU A 457 -10.31 22.80 18.92
N ARG A 458 -10.33 23.85 19.70
CA ARG A 458 -9.48 24.01 20.89
C ARG A 458 -10.26 23.40 22.05
N ASP A 459 -9.60 22.58 22.77
CA ASP A 459 -9.50 22.49 24.24
C ASP A 459 -9.56 21.05 24.71
N SER A 460 -8.48 20.60 25.34
CA SER A 460 -8.43 20.44 26.80
C SER A 460 -7.19 19.70 27.22
N ALA A 461 -6.40 20.42 28.01
CA ALA A 461 -5.65 20.00 29.17
C ALA A 461 -4.85 18.69 29.19
N ALA A 462 -3.53 18.81 29.09
CA ALA A 462 -2.59 18.01 29.89
C ALA A 462 -1.40 18.90 30.28
N GLY A 463 -1.10 18.95 31.56
CA GLY A 463 -0.05 19.78 32.12
C GLY A 463 1.36 19.45 31.59
N PRO A 464 2.34 20.33 31.79
CA PRO A 464 3.65 20.19 31.18
C PRO A 464 4.45 19.05 31.82
N CYS A 465 4.62 17.98 31.08
CA CYS A 465 5.66 17.00 31.36
C CYS A 465 6.98 17.55 30.81
N ALA A 466 8.08 17.49 31.60
CA ALA A 466 9.36 18.03 31.19
C ALA A 466 9.86 17.41 29.88
N LEU A 467 9.82 18.20 28.82
CA LEU A 467 10.29 17.84 27.48
C LEU A 467 11.74 18.30 27.33
N GLN A 468 12.64 17.41 26.91
CA GLN A 468 14.02 17.77 26.57
C GLN A 468 14.14 17.91 25.04
N SER A 469 14.54 19.09 24.56
CA SER A 469 14.77 19.34 23.13
C SER A 469 16.15 18.86 22.68
N VAL A 470 16.24 18.47 21.43
CA VAL A 470 17.50 18.00 20.81
C VAL A 470 18.47 19.14 20.50
N PHE A 471 17.99 20.37 20.41
CA PHE A 471 18.79 21.51 20.02
C PHE A 471 19.04 22.46 21.21
N PRO A 472 20.29 22.87 21.46
CA PRO A 472 20.61 23.96 22.41
C PRO A 472 20.09 25.29 21.82
N GLU A 473 19.58 26.18 22.69
CA GLU A 473 19.15 27.52 22.31
C GLU A 473 20.23 28.24 21.48
N ARG A 474 19.84 28.86 20.36
CA ARG A 474 20.71 29.72 19.57
C ARG A 474 21.20 30.87 20.45
N ARG A 475 22.48 30.88 20.81
CA ARG A 475 23.12 32.10 21.23
C ARG A 475 23.21 33.04 20.02
N VAL A 476 22.47 34.12 20.10
CA VAL A 476 22.64 35.25 19.17
C VAL A 476 24.03 35.84 19.43
N TYR A 477 24.97 35.58 18.55
CA TYR A 477 26.22 36.38 18.52
C TYR A 477 25.89 37.67 17.81
N SER A 478 25.70 38.75 18.58
CA SER A 478 25.87 40.10 18.12
C SER A 478 27.36 40.32 17.90
N ASN A 479 27.77 40.46 16.63
CA ASN A 479 29.11 40.97 16.31
C ASN A 479 29.16 42.48 16.57
N PRO A 480 30.32 42.97 17.02
CA PRO A 480 30.57 44.41 17.21
C PRO A 480 30.65 45.17 15.90
#